data_9246e55e5d44a04e493a728d13a5b5dd
#
_entry.id   9246e55e5d44a04e493a728d13a5b5dd
#
_cell.length_a   1.000
_cell.length_b   1.000
_cell.length_c   1.000
_cell.angle_alpha   90.00
_cell.angle_beta   90.00
_cell.angle_gamma   90.00
#
_symmetry.space_group_name_H-M   'P 1'
#
loop_
_entity.id
_entity.type
_entity.pdbx_description
1 polymer ?
#
loop_
_entity_poly.entity_id
_entity_poly.type
_entity_poly.pdbx_seq_one_letter_code
_entity_poly.pdbx_strand_id
1 'polypeptide(L)'
;MIGDYGVSGADLAAVAALVHSWGVDFIVTTGDNNYPDGAAETIDANIGQYFHEYIYPYQGEFGNGGEVNRFFPTLGNHDWITDMAQPYLDYFTLPGNERYYDFRQGPVHFFMLSSDGREPDGIGRSSLQAAWLKQALAASTARWKLVVMHHPPFSSGYHGPQEALQWPFAAWGATAVLAGHDHVYERLIIDDVPYFVNGLGGNPVRYSFLLPLASSAVRYRAAHGAMLVEADEAQMVFEFVTVTGEVVDRFVVAGE
;
A
#
# COMPACT_ATOMS: atom_id res chain seq x y z
N MET A 1 1.19 -3.35 6.79
CA MET A 1 0.75 -2.51 5.64
C MET A 1 -0.63 -1.93 5.93
N ILE A 2 -0.84 -0.69 5.56
CA ILE A 2 -2.12 0.04 5.71
C ILE A 2 -2.45 0.77 4.41
N GLY A 3 -3.72 1.01 4.12
CA GLY A 3 -4.16 1.80 2.96
C GLY A 3 -5.45 2.54 3.27
N ASP A 4 -5.68 3.67 2.57
CA ASP A 4 -6.89 4.47 2.72
C ASP A 4 -7.14 4.88 4.20
N TYR A 5 -6.09 5.36 4.84
CA TYR A 5 -6.06 5.58 6.28
C TYR A 5 -6.06 7.07 6.68
N GLY A 6 -5.63 7.96 5.79
CA GLY A 6 -5.26 9.37 6.04
C GLY A 6 -6.39 10.30 6.50
N VAL A 7 -7.23 9.85 7.44
CA VAL A 7 -8.27 10.66 8.11
C VAL A 7 -8.03 10.61 9.61
N SER A 8 -7.49 11.71 10.17
CA SER A 8 -7.26 11.81 11.62
C SER A 8 -8.55 11.57 12.41
N GLY A 9 -8.51 10.66 13.38
CA GLY A 9 -9.68 10.32 14.20
C GLY A 9 -9.58 8.96 14.88
N ALA A 10 -10.68 8.52 15.47
CA ALA A 10 -10.72 7.31 16.29
C ALA A 10 -10.43 6.03 15.49
N ASP A 11 -10.86 5.96 14.24
CA ASP A 11 -10.68 4.78 13.39
C ASP A 11 -9.19 4.61 13.03
N LEU A 12 -8.52 5.67 12.58
CA LEU A 12 -7.08 5.66 12.33
C LEU A 12 -6.29 5.41 13.62
N ALA A 13 -6.69 6.03 14.74
CA ALA A 13 -6.02 5.80 16.02
C ALA A 13 -6.07 4.32 16.44
N ALA A 14 -7.19 3.63 16.20
CA ALA A 14 -7.31 2.21 16.49
C ALA A 14 -6.43 1.34 15.57
N VAL A 15 -6.34 1.67 14.29
CA VAL A 15 -5.44 0.97 13.34
C VAL A 15 -3.98 1.24 13.69
N ALA A 16 -3.61 2.47 14.02
CA ALA A 16 -2.25 2.81 14.44
C ALA A 16 -1.86 2.05 15.72
N ALA A 17 -2.75 2.01 16.73
CA ALA A 17 -2.52 1.23 17.94
C ALA A 17 -2.30 -0.27 17.66
N LEU A 18 -3.07 -0.85 16.74
CA LEU A 18 -2.87 -2.22 16.28
C LEU A 18 -1.48 -2.41 15.67
N VAL A 19 -1.07 -1.54 14.72
CA VAL A 19 0.22 -1.62 14.04
C VAL A 19 1.37 -1.46 15.04
N HIS A 20 1.30 -0.50 15.95
CA HIS A 20 2.30 -0.30 17.01
C HIS A 20 2.41 -1.51 17.95
N SER A 21 1.29 -2.18 18.24
CA SER A 21 1.28 -3.35 19.13
C SER A 21 2.09 -4.54 18.56
N TRP A 22 2.30 -4.59 17.27
CA TRP A 22 3.11 -5.61 16.60
C TRP A 22 4.62 -5.36 16.66
N GLY A 23 5.06 -4.13 16.95
CA GLY A 23 6.47 -3.77 16.96
C GLY A 23 7.16 -3.98 15.62
N VAL A 24 6.47 -3.59 14.53
CA VAL A 24 6.95 -3.81 13.15
C VAL A 24 8.26 -3.11 12.85
N ASP A 25 9.08 -3.71 12.00
CA ASP A 25 10.34 -3.09 11.55
C ASP A 25 10.08 -1.82 10.74
N PHE A 26 9.04 -1.82 9.87
CA PHE A 26 8.69 -0.69 9.00
C PHE A 26 7.21 -0.78 8.57
N ILE A 27 6.70 0.32 8.03
CA ILE A 27 5.35 0.45 7.51
C ILE A 27 5.40 0.71 6.00
N VAL A 28 4.53 0.02 5.26
CA VAL A 28 4.26 0.28 3.83
C VAL A 28 2.80 0.68 3.69
N THR A 29 2.51 1.69 2.86
CA THR A 29 1.13 2.08 2.60
C THR A 29 0.71 1.83 1.16
N THR A 30 -0.58 1.59 0.96
CA THR A 30 -1.19 1.43 -0.37
C THR A 30 -1.89 2.70 -0.84
N GLY A 31 -1.46 3.88 -0.36
CA GLY A 31 -1.94 5.18 -0.83
C GLY A 31 -3.12 5.74 -0.05
N ASP A 32 -3.58 6.90 -0.51
CA ASP A 32 -4.55 7.76 0.17
C ASP A 32 -4.11 8.04 1.61
N ASN A 33 -2.94 8.65 1.68
CA ASN A 33 -2.25 8.94 2.94
C ASN A 33 -2.81 10.20 3.62
N ASN A 34 -3.49 11.07 2.85
CA ASN A 34 -3.95 12.36 3.36
C ASN A 34 -5.25 12.83 2.71
N TYR A 35 -6.38 12.61 3.40
CA TYR A 35 -7.69 13.09 2.99
C TYR A 35 -7.95 14.54 3.48
N PRO A 36 -8.88 15.30 2.80
CA PRO A 36 -9.66 14.87 1.64
C PRO A 36 -8.92 15.03 0.30
N ASP A 37 -7.84 15.80 0.23
CA ASP A 37 -7.28 16.29 -1.02
C ASP A 37 -5.74 16.38 -1.04
N GLY A 38 -5.06 15.74 -0.10
CA GLY A 38 -3.59 15.72 -0.03
C GLY A 38 -2.96 17.06 0.41
N ALA A 39 -3.71 17.95 1.07
CA ALA A 39 -3.24 19.29 1.43
C ALA A 39 -2.11 19.28 2.47
N ALA A 40 -1.19 20.26 2.39
CA ALA A 40 -0.07 20.39 3.33
C ALA A 40 -0.52 20.62 4.77
N GLU A 41 -1.64 21.31 4.95
CA GLU A 41 -2.18 21.66 6.27
C GLU A 41 -2.72 20.46 7.07
N THR A 42 -3.03 19.36 6.38
CA THR A 42 -3.62 18.16 7.01
C THR A 42 -2.66 16.99 7.10
N ILE A 43 -1.59 16.97 6.29
CA ILE A 43 -0.73 15.81 6.11
C ILE A 43 -0.09 15.33 7.42
N ASP A 44 0.42 16.26 8.23
CA ASP A 44 1.07 15.91 9.49
C ASP A 44 0.07 15.41 10.55
N ALA A 45 -1.10 16.02 10.63
CA ALA A 45 -2.18 15.55 11.50
C ALA A 45 -2.73 14.17 11.10
N ASN A 46 -2.74 13.87 9.81
CA ASN A 46 -3.25 12.59 9.29
C ASN A 46 -2.18 11.47 9.31
N ILE A 47 -0.89 11.82 9.30
CA ILE A 47 0.21 10.85 9.22
C ILE A 47 1.14 10.94 10.43
N GLY A 48 1.79 12.09 10.63
CA GLY A 48 2.81 12.28 11.65
C GLY A 48 2.28 12.07 13.06
N GLN A 49 1.05 12.51 13.34
CA GLN A 49 0.39 12.28 14.61
C GLN A 49 0.41 10.80 15.06
N TYR A 50 0.40 9.88 14.11
CA TYR A 50 0.28 8.45 14.36
C TYR A 50 1.57 7.67 14.11
N PHE A 51 2.44 8.16 13.20
CA PHE A 51 3.54 7.36 12.66
C PHE A 51 4.89 8.11 12.58
N HIS A 52 5.03 9.31 13.18
CA HIS A 52 6.26 10.11 13.10
C HIS A 52 7.53 9.33 13.44
N GLU A 53 7.48 8.41 14.37
CA GLU A 53 8.63 7.60 14.79
C GLU A 53 9.16 6.63 13.72
N TYR A 54 8.41 6.43 12.63
CA TYR A 54 8.82 5.66 11.46
C TYR A 54 9.34 6.54 10.32
N ILE A 55 9.12 7.86 10.36
CA ILE A 55 9.45 8.79 9.27
C ILE A 55 10.83 9.43 9.52
N TYR A 56 11.68 9.44 8.49
CA TYR A 56 12.95 10.15 8.52
C TYR A 56 13.31 10.71 7.13
N PRO A 57 13.76 12.00 7.06
CA PRO A 57 13.66 12.99 8.13
C PRO A 57 12.21 13.38 8.40
N TYR A 58 11.85 13.57 9.67
CA TYR A 58 10.53 14.07 10.05
C TYR A 58 10.63 15.54 10.45
N GLN A 59 9.73 16.38 9.92
CA GLN A 59 9.73 17.82 10.16
C GLN A 59 8.38 18.33 10.71
N GLY A 60 7.51 17.42 11.16
CA GLY A 60 6.20 17.76 11.71
C GLY A 60 6.23 18.11 13.22
N GLU A 61 5.05 18.22 13.82
CA GLU A 61 4.86 18.77 15.16
C GLU A 61 4.61 17.71 16.25
N PHE A 62 4.41 16.42 15.89
CA PHE A 62 3.92 15.39 16.82
C PHE A 62 5.00 14.64 17.59
N GLY A 63 6.28 15.00 17.43
CA GLY A 63 7.38 14.40 18.17
C GLY A 63 8.69 14.33 17.40
N ASN A 64 9.61 13.51 17.89
CA ASN A 64 10.84 13.23 17.16
C ASN A 64 10.55 12.19 16.08
N GLY A 65 11.15 12.36 14.91
CA GLY A 65 11.11 11.35 13.85
C GLY A 65 11.95 10.11 14.18
N GLY A 66 11.95 9.15 13.28
CA GLY A 66 12.85 8.00 13.33
C GLY A 66 14.31 8.43 13.13
N GLU A 67 15.26 7.56 13.45
CA GLU A 67 16.69 7.75 13.13
C GLU A 67 17.01 7.37 11.69
N VAL A 68 16.16 6.49 11.10
CA VAL A 68 16.19 6.06 9.71
C VAL A 68 14.77 5.97 9.18
N ASN A 69 14.59 6.09 7.86
CA ASN A 69 13.24 5.97 7.29
C ASN A 69 12.76 4.53 7.34
N ARG A 70 11.60 4.34 7.97
CA ARG A 70 10.87 3.09 8.12
C ARG A 70 9.40 3.23 7.71
N PHE A 71 9.08 4.30 6.96
CA PHE A 71 7.75 4.55 6.43
C PHE A 71 7.84 4.73 4.90
N PHE A 72 7.22 3.83 4.17
CA PHE A 72 7.31 3.75 2.70
C PHE A 72 5.91 3.83 2.08
N PRO A 73 5.43 5.04 1.81
CA PRO A 73 4.10 5.24 1.23
C PRO A 73 4.10 5.13 -0.30
N THR A 74 2.94 4.79 -0.88
CA THR A 74 2.65 5.06 -2.28
C THR A 74 1.60 6.16 -2.40
N LEU A 75 1.55 6.84 -3.53
CA LEU A 75 0.57 7.88 -3.82
C LEU A 75 -0.80 7.28 -4.15
N GLY A 76 -1.85 7.78 -3.47
CA GLY A 76 -3.24 7.53 -3.83
C GLY A 76 -3.85 8.71 -4.59
N ASN A 77 -5.09 8.56 -5.06
CA ASN A 77 -5.73 9.62 -5.85
C ASN A 77 -6.03 10.89 -5.03
N HIS A 78 -6.26 10.76 -3.72
CA HIS A 78 -6.45 11.92 -2.85
C HIS A 78 -5.13 12.68 -2.65
N ASP A 79 -4.00 12.00 -2.57
CA ASP A 79 -2.68 12.61 -2.45
C ASP A 79 -2.31 13.47 -3.68
N TRP A 80 -2.86 13.14 -4.87
CA TRP A 80 -2.61 13.85 -6.12
C TRP A 80 -3.45 15.12 -6.32
N ILE A 81 -4.48 15.38 -5.51
CA ILE A 81 -5.43 16.48 -5.75
C ILE A 81 -4.75 17.84 -5.58
N THR A 82 -4.04 18.04 -4.48
CA THR A 82 -3.37 19.29 -4.21
C THR A 82 -2.01 19.35 -4.90
N ASP A 83 -1.87 20.31 -5.79
CA ASP A 83 -0.62 20.71 -6.42
C ASP A 83 0.18 19.54 -7.04
N MET A 84 -0.52 18.59 -7.65
CA MET A 84 0.09 17.41 -8.27
C MET A 84 0.95 16.61 -7.29
N ALA A 85 0.42 16.37 -6.09
CA ALA A 85 1.06 15.67 -4.97
C ALA A 85 2.27 16.38 -4.35
N GLN A 86 2.45 17.69 -4.59
CA GLN A 86 3.59 18.41 -4.03
C GLN A 86 3.67 18.33 -2.49
N PRO A 87 2.55 18.44 -1.70
CA PRO A 87 2.63 18.28 -0.26
C PRO A 87 3.16 16.91 0.20
N TYR A 88 2.85 15.83 -0.53
CA TYR A 88 3.39 14.51 -0.26
C TYR A 88 4.91 14.46 -0.53
N LEU A 89 5.36 15.01 -1.68
CA LEU A 89 6.76 15.07 -2.06
C LEU A 89 7.60 15.94 -1.12
N ASP A 90 7.01 17.01 -0.56
CA ASP A 90 7.67 17.87 0.43
C ASP A 90 7.72 17.21 1.83
N TYR A 91 6.75 16.35 2.15
CA TYR A 91 6.63 15.72 3.46
C TYR A 91 7.52 14.48 3.63
N PHE A 92 7.66 13.69 2.58
CA PHE A 92 8.46 12.47 2.59
C PHE A 92 9.80 12.65 1.86
N THR A 93 10.80 11.88 2.26
CA THR A 93 12.05 11.72 1.51
C THR A 93 12.16 10.24 1.11
N LEU A 94 11.94 9.96 -0.16
CA LEU A 94 11.84 8.60 -0.69
C LEU A 94 12.88 8.36 -1.80
N PRO A 95 13.16 7.12 -2.17
CA PRO A 95 14.10 6.82 -3.25
C PRO A 95 13.62 7.30 -4.63
N GLY A 96 14.56 7.43 -5.57
CA GLY A 96 14.27 7.65 -6.98
C GLY A 96 13.60 8.99 -7.27
N ASN A 97 12.45 8.97 -7.93
CA ASN A 97 11.64 10.17 -8.19
C ASN A 97 10.51 10.39 -7.16
N GLU A 98 10.49 9.59 -6.08
CA GLU A 98 9.56 9.64 -4.94
C GLU A 98 8.10 9.33 -5.29
N ARG A 99 7.70 9.39 -6.56
CA ARG A 99 6.37 9.02 -7.03
C ARG A 99 6.23 7.51 -7.26
N TYR A 100 7.26 6.91 -7.86
CA TYR A 100 7.44 5.47 -7.90
C TYR A 100 8.91 5.13 -7.68
N TYR A 101 9.17 4.08 -6.92
CA TYR A 101 10.51 3.75 -6.44
C TYR A 101 10.59 2.30 -5.97
N ASP A 102 11.80 1.83 -5.68
CA ASP A 102 12.01 0.55 -5.06
C ASP A 102 12.92 0.64 -3.83
N PHE A 103 12.78 -0.32 -2.95
CA PHE A 103 13.64 -0.49 -1.77
C PHE A 103 13.66 -1.94 -1.33
N ARG A 104 14.67 -2.30 -0.52
CA ARG A 104 14.82 -3.66 0.01
C ARG A 104 14.79 -3.67 1.54
N GLN A 105 14.10 -4.69 2.08
CA GLN A 105 14.12 -5.01 3.49
C GLN A 105 14.23 -6.52 3.68
N GLY A 106 15.35 -6.97 4.23
CA GLY A 106 15.64 -8.40 4.36
C GLY A 106 15.55 -9.15 3.01
N PRO A 107 14.77 -10.23 2.92
CA PRO A 107 14.62 -11.02 1.70
C PRO A 107 13.63 -10.41 0.71
N VAL A 108 13.01 -9.25 1.03
CA VAL A 108 11.93 -8.66 0.23
C VAL A 108 12.42 -7.44 -0.55
N HIS A 109 12.08 -7.38 -1.83
CA HIS A 109 12.22 -6.20 -2.68
C HIS A 109 10.83 -5.63 -2.98
N PHE A 110 10.60 -4.41 -2.53
CA PHE A 110 9.36 -3.66 -2.75
C PHE A 110 9.49 -2.76 -3.97
N PHE A 111 8.47 -2.75 -4.80
CA PHE A 111 8.32 -1.88 -5.97
C PHE A 111 7.06 -1.05 -5.78
N MET A 112 7.23 0.20 -5.41
CA MET A 112 6.16 1.15 -5.14
C MET A 112 5.79 1.86 -6.43
N LEU A 113 4.52 1.84 -6.82
CA LEU A 113 4.03 2.42 -8.07
C LEU A 113 3.08 3.58 -7.82
N SER A 114 3.15 4.59 -8.68
CA SER A 114 2.11 5.61 -8.80
C SER A 114 1.04 5.12 -9.78
N SER A 115 -0.17 4.94 -9.31
CA SER A 115 -1.26 4.31 -10.08
C SER A 115 -2.35 5.30 -10.52
N ASP A 116 -2.18 6.59 -10.23
CA ASP A 116 -3.12 7.63 -10.63
C ASP A 116 -2.88 8.06 -12.09
N GLY A 117 -3.96 8.41 -12.80
CA GLY A 117 -3.88 8.86 -14.19
C GLY A 117 -3.11 10.17 -14.41
N ARG A 118 -2.81 10.92 -13.32
CA ARG A 118 -1.98 12.14 -13.34
C ARG A 118 -0.48 11.85 -13.34
N GLU A 119 -0.04 10.60 -13.15
CA GLU A 119 1.38 10.22 -13.19
C GLU A 119 2.01 10.61 -14.53
N PRO A 120 3.02 11.51 -14.56
CA PRO A 120 3.61 12.00 -15.81
C PRO A 120 4.24 10.91 -16.68
N ASP A 121 4.82 9.89 -16.05
CA ASP A 121 5.47 8.76 -16.73
C ASP A 121 4.46 7.69 -17.17
N GLY A 122 3.17 7.90 -16.86
CA GLY A 122 2.02 7.11 -17.27
C GLY A 122 1.82 5.82 -16.49
N ILE A 123 0.57 5.31 -16.56
CA ILE A 123 0.12 4.09 -15.86
C ILE A 123 -0.21 2.93 -16.80
N GLY A 124 -0.14 3.12 -18.09
CA GLY A 124 -0.43 2.07 -19.07
C GLY A 124 0.73 1.08 -19.21
N ARG A 125 0.45 -0.11 -19.74
CA ARG A 125 1.43 -1.21 -19.93
C ARG A 125 2.66 -0.81 -20.76
N SER A 126 2.59 0.21 -21.60
CA SER A 126 3.70 0.73 -22.42
C SER A 126 4.30 2.02 -21.86
N SER A 127 3.96 2.43 -20.65
CA SER A 127 4.46 3.64 -20.01
C SER A 127 5.94 3.51 -19.60
N LEU A 128 6.57 4.64 -19.28
CA LEU A 128 7.93 4.66 -18.75
C LEU A 128 8.00 3.94 -17.41
N GLN A 129 7.00 4.13 -16.56
CA GLN A 129 6.90 3.45 -15.26
C GLN A 129 6.79 1.93 -15.42
N ALA A 130 5.99 1.43 -16.37
CA ALA A 130 5.87 -0.01 -16.64
C ALA A 130 7.19 -0.61 -17.17
N ALA A 131 7.90 0.13 -18.04
CA ALA A 131 9.20 -0.28 -18.53
C ALA A 131 10.24 -0.36 -17.40
N TRP A 132 10.25 0.65 -16.52
CA TRP A 132 11.08 0.66 -15.31
C TRP A 132 10.79 -0.54 -14.41
N LEU A 133 9.53 -0.79 -14.06
CA LEU A 133 9.15 -1.92 -13.19
C LEU A 133 9.60 -3.25 -13.77
N LYS A 134 9.33 -3.48 -15.06
CA LYS A 134 9.74 -4.72 -15.74
C LYS A 134 11.23 -4.95 -15.65
N GLN A 135 12.03 -3.90 -15.84
CA GLN A 135 13.50 -3.95 -15.75
C GLN A 135 13.96 -4.20 -14.31
N ALA A 136 13.36 -3.51 -13.34
CA ALA A 136 13.71 -3.62 -11.93
C ALA A 136 13.35 -5.00 -11.35
N LEU A 137 12.18 -5.56 -11.70
CA LEU A 137 11.81 -6.93 -11.36
C LEU A 137 12.77 -7.97 -11.95
N ALA A 138 13.16 -7.82 -13.23
CA ALA A 138 14.10 -8.72 -13.88
C ALA A 138 15.52 -8.66 -13.28
N ALA A 139 15.95 -7.48 -12.84
CA ALA A 139 17.26 -7.27 -12.20
C ALA A 139 17.26 -7.69 -10.72
N SER A 140 16.12 -7.87 -10.11
CA SER A 140 16.01 -8.22 -8.69
C SER A 140 16.41 -9.65 -8.43
N THR A 141 17.32 -9.83 -7.47
CA THR A 141 17.74 -11.13 -6.93
C THR A 141 17.08 -11.44 -5.59
N ALA A 142 16.18 -10.58 -5.11
CA ALA A 142 15.47 -10.81 -3.86
C ALA A 142 14.58 -12.05 -3.96
N ARG A 143 14.45 -12.75 -2.84
CA ARG A 143 13.59 -13.93 -2.74
C ARG A 143 12.14 -13.59 -3.05
N TRP A 144 11.66 -12.47 -2.48
CA TRP A 144 10.29 -12.00 -2.60
C TRP A 144 10.27 -10.64 -3.29
N LYS A 145 9.32 -10.47 -4.23
CA LYS A 145 9.18 -9.25 -5.05
C LYS A 145 7.74 -8.75 -4.92
N LEU A 146 7.53 -7.75 -4.11
CA LEU A 146 6.20 -7.18 -3.86
C LEU A 146 6.00 -5.91 -4.69
N VAL A 147 4.91 -5.88 -5.46
CA VAL A 147 4.48 -4.68 -6.17
C VAL A 147 3.36 -4.03 -5.38
N VAL A 148 3.51 -2.75 -5.05
CA VAL A 148 2.58 -1.98 -4.23
C VAL A 148 2.09 -0.77 -5.02
N MET A 149 0.78 -0.53 -5.01
CA MET A 149 0.16 0.60 -5.69
C MET A 149 -1.15 0.99 -4.98
N HIS A 150 -1.78 2.07 -5.40
CA HIS A 150 -3.05 2.46 -4.81
C HIS A 150 -4.24 1.82 -5.53
N HIS A 151 -4.43 2.12 -6.82
CA HIS A 151 -5.56 1.57 -7.58
C HIS A 151 -5.36 0.08 -7.88
N PRO A 152 -6.32 -0.79 -7.51
CA PRO A 152 -6.17 -2.23 -7.72
C PRO A 152 -6.34 -2.61 -9.20
N PRO A 153 -5.42 -3.41 -9.78
CA PRO A 153 -5.62 -3.98 -11.11
C PRO A 153 -6.87 -4.85 -11.21
N PHE A 154 -7.22 -5.50 -10.10
CA PHE A 154 -8.40 -6.36 -9.96
C PHE A 154 -9.05 -6.09 -8.61
N SER A 155 -10.36 -5.83 -8.62
CA SER A 155 -11.16 -5.62 -7.42
C SER A 155 -12.62 -5.95 -7.68
N SER A 156 -13.27 -6.56 -6.70
CA SER A 156 -14.72 -6.73 -6.65
C SER A 156 -15.43 -5.57 -5.93
N GLY A 157 -14.67 -4.58 -5.46
CA GLY A 157 -15.17 -3.45 -4.69
C GLY A 157 -15.99 -2.46 -5.52
N TYR A 158 -16.31 -1.34 -4.90
CA TYR A 158 -17.19 -0.31 -5.47
C TYR A 158 -16.60 0.36 -6.71
N HIS A 159 -15.31 0.68 -6.69
CA HIS A 159 -14.60 1.31 -7.81
C HIS A 159 -14.23 0.31 -8.90
N GLY A 160 -14.11 -0.97 -8.53
CA GLY A 160 -13.76 -2.04 -9.46
C GLY A 160 -12.29 -2.02 -9.91
N PRO A 161 -11.97 -2.79 -10.95
CA PRO A 161 -10.60 -2.94 -11.43
C PRO A 161 -10.12 -1.72 -12.22
N GLN A 162 -8.84 -1.35 -12.06
CA GLN A 162 -8.16 -0.40 -12.93
C GLN A 162 -7.46 -1.15 -14.09
N GLU A 163 -8.16 -1.27 -15.23
CA GLU A 163 -7.71 -2.08 -16.37
C GLU A 163 -6.34 -1.65 -16.93
N ALA A 164 -6.02 -0.33 -16.88
CA ALA A 164 -4.73 0.19 -17.35
C ALA A 164 -3.53 -0.39 -16.56
N LEU A 165 -3.78 -0.87 -15.33
CA LEU A 165 -2.78 -1.45 -14.43
C LEU A 165 -2.74 -2.99 -14.48
N GLN A 166 -3.52 -3.64 -15.31
CA GLN A 166 -3.47 -5.09 -15.52
C GLN A 166 -2.21 -5.48 -16.32
N TRP A 167 -1.05 -5.23 -15.73
CA TRP A 167 0.22 -5.59 -16.32
C TRP A 167 0.50 -7.08 -16.06
N PRO A 168 1.38 -7.74 -16.82
CA PRO A 168 1.65 -9.16 -16.65
C PRO A 168 2.63 -9.40 -15.49
N PHE A 169 2.21 -9.08 -14.27
CA PHE A 169 3.05 -9.12 -13.06
C PHE A 169 3.61 -10.51 -12.81
N ALA A 170 2.82 -11.58 -13.00
CA ALA A 170 3.29 -12.96 -12.91
C ALA A 170 4.45 -13.23 -13.89
N ALA A 171 4.28 -12.87 -15.16
CA ALA A 171 5.30 -13.06 -16.18
C ALA A 171 6.56 -12.19 -15.96
N TRP A 172 6.43 -11.08 -15.21
CA TRP A 172 7.56 -10.23 -14.82
C TRP A 172 8.23 -10.69 -13.53
N GLY A 173 7.66 -11.70 -12.86
CA GLY A 173 8.24 -12.35 -11.68
C GLY A 173 7.87 -11.68 -10.35
N ALA A 174 6.74 -10.97 -10.26
CA ALA A 174 6.20 -10.50 -9.00
C ALA A 174 5.71 -11.67 -8.14
N THR A 175 5.98 -11.63 -6.84
CA THR A 175 5.47 -12.60 -5.86
C THR A 175 4.05 -12.28 -5.42
N ALA A 176 3.74 -11.01 -5.22
CA ALA A 176 2.40 -10.54 -4.87
C ALA A 176 2.19 -9.09 -5.33
N VAL A 177 0.92 -8.70 -5.49
CA VAL A 177 0.50 -7.32 -5.80
C VAL A 177 -0.43 -6.84 -4.69
N LEU A 178 -0.15 -5.65 -4.14
CA LEU A 178 -0.90 -5.05 -3.04
C LEU A 178 -1.43 -3.70 -3.46
N ALA A 179 -2.71 -3.45 -3.15
CA ALA A 179 -3.40 -2.21 -3.49
C ALA A 179 -4.34 -1.75 -2.37
N GLY A 180 -4.92 -0.57 -2.52
CA GLY A 180 -5.94 0.05 -1.67
C GLY A 180 -7.14 0.49 -2.49
N HIS A 181 -7.55 1.77 -2.34
CA HIS A 181 -8.57 2.48 -3.10
C HIS A 181 -10.01 2.01 -2.84
N ASP A 182 -10.28 0.74 -2.98
CA ASP A 182 -11.54 0.19 -2.50
C ASP A 182 -11.44 -0.04 -0.98
N HIS A 183 -12.27 0.65 -0.21
CA HIS A 183 -12.28 0.56 1.25
C HIS A 183 -12.90 -0.77 1.72
N VAL A 184 -12.22 -1.84 1.34
CA VAL A 184 -12.52 -3.23 1.67
C VAL A 184 -11.20 -3.99 1.89
N TYR A 185 -11.28 -5.21 2.39
CA TYR A 185 -10.23 -6.20 2.24
C TYR A 185 -10.67 -7.27 1.24
N GLU A 186 -9.80 -7.55 0.27
CA GLU A 186 -10.04 -8.62 -0.69
C GLU A 186 -8.72 -9.31 -1.02
N ARG A 187 -8.75 -10.65 -1.14
CA ARG A 187 -7.67 -11.43 -1.74
C ARG A 187 -8.16 -12.15 -2.99
N LEU A 188 -7.45 -11.92 -4.09
CA LEU A 188 -7.68 -12.58 -5.38
C LEU A 188 -6.45 -13.41 -5.76
N ILE A 189 -6.62 -14.41 -6.61
CA ILE A 189 -5.52 -15.16 -7.22
C ILE A 189 -5.65 -15.03 -8.74
N ILE A 190 -4.64 -14.44 -9.37
CA ILE A 190 -4.58 -14.20 -10.81
C ILE A 190 -3.24 -14.73 -11.33
N ASP A 191 -3.26 -15.66 -12.27
CA ASP A 191 -2.04 -16.29 -12.81
C ASP A 191 -1.10 -16.82 -11.71
N ASP A 192 -1.67 -17.46 -10.68
CA ASP A 192 -1.01 -17.99 -9.48
C ASP A 192 -0.36 -16.92 -8.56
N VAL A 193 -0.51 -15.64 -8.86
CA VAL A 193 -0.05 -14.53 -8.02
C VAL A 193 -1.19 -14.04 -7.13
N PRO A 194 -0.98 -13.88 -5.80
CA PRO A 194 -1.94 -13.24 -4.92
C PRO A 194 -1.98 -11.72 -5.14
N TYR A 195 -3.20 -11.19 -5.24
CA TYR A 195 -3.51 -9.77 -5.24
C TYR A 195 -4.30 -9.45 -4.00
N PHE A 196 -3.90 -8.40 -3.30
CA PHE A 196 -4.58 -7.94 -2.10
C PHE A 196 -5.09 -6.51 -2.30
N VAL A 197 -6.36 -6.30 -1.99
CA VAL A 197 -6.94 -4.96 -1.78
C VAL A 197 -7.03 -4.76 -0.28
N ASN A 198 -6.33 -3.77 0.25
CA ASN A 198 -6.20 -3.49 1.68
C ASN A 198 -6.51 -2.02 1.97
N GLY A 199 -7.79 -1.63 1.81
CA GLY A 199 -8.29 -0.26 1.97
C GLY A 199 -9.08 -0.02 3.26
N LEU A 200 -8.87 -0.81 4.32
CA LEU A 200 -9.55 -0.67 5.60
C LEU A 200 -8.69 -0.01 6.69
N GLY A 201 -7.75 0.86 6.30
CA GLY A 201 -6.75 1.46 7.19
C GLY A 201 -7.26 2.58 8.11
N GLY A 202 -8.52 2.98 8.03
CA GLY A 202 -9.07 3.99 8.95
C GLY A 202 -9.98 5.05 8.34
N ASN A 203 -10.18 5.07 7.02
CA ASN A 203 -11.21 5.93 6.44
C ASN A 203 -12.59 5.47 6.92
N PRO A 204 -13.44 6.37 7.47
CA PRO A 204 -14.75 5.99 8.02
C PRO A 204 -15.73 5.43 6.98
N VAL A 205 -15.51 5.72 5.69
CA VAL A 205 -16.32 5.18 4.59
C VAL A 205 -15.82 3.78 4.24
N ARG A 206 -16.72 2.81 4.21
CA ARG A 206 -16.46 1.43 3.77
C ARG A 206 -17.37 1.07 2.61
N TYR A 207 -16.81 0.47 1.57
CA TYR A 207 -17.53 0.19 0.34
C TYR A 207 -18.17 -1.21 0.34
N SER A 208 -19.04 -1.43 -0.63
CA SER A 208 -19.66 -2.74 -0.90
C SER A 208 -18.95 -3.43 -2.05
N PHE A 209 -18.99 -4.75 -2.04
CA PHE A 209 -18.63 -5.55 -3.20
C PHE A 209 -19.79 -5.55 -4.18
N LEU A 210 -19.60 -4.98 -5.37
CA LEU A 210 -20.66 -4.85 -6.37
C LEU A 210 -20.69 -6.03 -7.36
N LEU A 211 -19.53 -6.43 -7.85
CA LEU A 211 -19.39 -7.49 -8.85
C LEU A 211 -18.26 -8.45 -8.45
N PRO A 212 -18.52 -9.41 -7.54
CA PRO A 212 -17.50 -10.35 -7.11
C PRO A 212 -16.87 -11.11 -8.27
N LEU A 213 -15.55 -10.97 -8.41
CA LEU A 213 -14.77 -11.66 -9.43
C LEU A 213 -14.64 -13.16 -9.07
N ALA A 214 -14.59 -14.02 -10.07
CA ALA A 214 -14.41 -15.46 -9.86
C ALA A 214 -13.04 -15.81 -9.22
N SER A 215 -12.04 -14.96 -9.42
CA SER A 215 -10.70 -15.05 -8.82
C SER A 215 -10.64 -14.60 -7.35
N SER A 216 -11.72 -14.01 -6.81
CA SER A 216 -11.79 -13.49 -5.44
C SER A 216 -11.96 -14.62 -4.43
N ALA A 217 -10.94 -14.85 -3.62
CA ALA A 217 -10.89 -15.94 -2.63
C ALA A 217 -11.43 -15.51 -1.26
N VAL A 218 -11.14 -14.28 -0.84
CA VAL A 218 -11.59 -13.72 0.46
C VAL A 218 -12.10 -12.30 0.24
N ARG A 219 -13.20 -11.95 0.91
CA ARG A 219 -13.80 -10.60 0.92
C ARG A 219 -14.24 -10.23 2.33
N TYR A 220 -13.85 -9.03 2.79
CA TYR A 220 -14.19 -8.53 4.11
C TYR A 220 -14.36 -7.00 4.11
N ARG A 221 -15.29 -6.49 4.94
CA ARG A 221 -15.53 -5.04 5.10
C ARG A 221 -16.14 -4.65 6.44
N ALA A 222 -16.18 -5.57 7.40
CA ALA A 222 -16.96 -5.33 8.63
C ALA A 222 -16.26 -4.40 9.62
N ALA A 223 -14.91 -4.43 9.67
CA ALA A 223 -14.12 -3.59 10.57
C ALA A 223 -12.85 -3.06 9.89
N HIS A 224 -12.27 -2.00 10.43
CA HIS A 224 -10.94 -1.53 10.06
C HIS A 224 -9.86 -2.53 10.52
N GLY A 225 -8.72 -2.45 9.89
CA GLY A 225 -7.59 -3.32 10.20
C GLY A 225 -6.35 -2.96 9.40
N ALA A 226 -5.34 -3.79 9.55
CA ALA A 226 -4.09 -3.68 8.82
C ALA A 226 -3.61 -5.08 8.41
N MET A 227 -2.73 -5.12 7.42
CA MET A 227 -2.09 -6.36 7.00
C MET A 227 -0.71 -6.46 7.67
N LEU A 228 -0.50 -7.50 8.48
CA LEU A 228 0.82 -7.92 8.93
C LEU A 228 1.45 -8.79 7.85
N VAL A 229 2.71 -8.49 7.49
CA VAL A 229 3.49 -9.30 6.56
C VAL A 229 4.78 -9.70 7.24
N GLU A 230 5.01 -10.99 7.33
CA GLU A 230 6.24 -11.58 7.84
C GLU A 230 6.93 -12.38 6.75
N ALA A 231 8.24 -12.20 6.58
CA ALA A 231 9.00 -12.86 5.53
C ALA A 231 10.37 -13.30 6.00
N ASP A 232 10.72 -14.52 5.65
CA ASP A 232 12.09 -15.05 5.71
C ASP A 232 12.47 -15.67 4.35
N GLU A 233 13.58 -16.39 4.29
CA GLU A 233 14.01 -17.04 3.04
C GLU A 233 13.13 -18.25 2.66
N ALA A 234 12.36 -18.82 3.60
CA ALA A 234 11.57 -20.02 3.38
C ALA A 234 10.11 -19.70 3.03
N GLN A 235 9.54 -18.64 3.61
CA GLN A 235 8.14 -18.29 3.41
C GLN A 235 7.87 -16.79 3.56
N MET A 236 6.75 -16.36 2.99
CA MET A 236 6.15 -15.07 3.24
C MET A 236 4.70 -15.28 3.68
N VAL A 237 4.33 -14.68 4.80
CA VAL A 237 2.99 -14.78 5.40
C VAL A 237 2.31 -13.42 5.37
N PHE A 238 1.07 -13.40 4.90
CA PHE A 238 0.19 -12.23 4.88
C PHE A 238 -0.98 -12.51 5.81
N GLU A 239 -1.24 -11.64 6.78
CA GLU A 239 -2.39 -11.73 7.67
C GLU A 239 -3.15 -10.40 7.71
N PHE A 240 -4.42 -10.39 7.32
CA PHE A 240 -5.26 -9.23 7.57
C PHE A 240 -5.90 -9.37 8.95
N VAL A 241 -5.57 -8.43 9.84
CA VAL A 241 -5.99 -8.40 11.23
C VAL A 241 -6.83 -7.15 11.50
N THR A 242 -8.00 -7.33 12.10
CA THR A 242 -8.88 -6.21 12.47
C THR A 242 -8.40 -5.49 13.72
N VAL A 243 -8.91 -4.28 13.95
CA VAL A 243 -8.65 -3.51 15.19
C VAL A 243 -9.11 -4.22 16.48
N THR A 244 -9.92 -5.28 16.36
CA THR A 244 -10.33 -6.14 17.47
C THR A 244 -9.45 -7.38 17.66
N GLY A 245 -8.42 -7.54 16.83
CA GLY A 245 -7.49 -8.67 16.89
C GLY A 245 -7.98 -9.93 16.16
N GLU A 246 -9.07 -9.86 15.39
CA GLU A 246 -9.53 -10.97 14.56
C GLU A 246 -8.63 -11.12 13.32
N VAL A 247 -8.07 -12.32 13.09
CA VAL A 247 -7.39 -12.67 11.84
C VAL A 247 -8.45 -13.12 10.83
N VAL A 248 -8.75 -12.25 9.89
CA VAL A 248 -9.79 -12.49 8.86
C VAL A 248 -9.27 -13.38 7.73
N ASP A 249 -8.02 -13.19 7.37
CA ASP A 249 -7.37 -13.96 6.31
C ASP A 249 -5.90 -14.21 6.68
N ARG A 250 -5.42 -15.39 6.34
CA ARG A 250 -4.01 -15.76 6.42
C ARG A 250 -3.61 -16.48 5.15
N PHE A 251 -2.60 -15.97 4.47
CA PHE A 251 -2.08 -16.54 3.23
C PHE A 251 -0.57 -16.71 3.30
N VAL A 252 -0.08 -17.86 2.86
CA VAL A 252 1.36 -18.18 2.87
C VAL A 252 1.84 -18.43 1.46
N VAL A 253 2.92 -17.75 1.08
CA VAL A 253 3.70 -18.05 -0.12
C VAL A 253 4.94 -18.80 0.34
N ALA A 254 5.04 -20.06 -0.04
CA ALA A 254 6.21 -20.88 0.26
C ALA A 254 7.35 -20.59 -0.73
N GLY A 255 8.57 -20.61 -0.22
CA GLY A 255 9.77 -20.59 -1.06
C GLY A 255 9.97 -21.94 -1.77
N GLU A 256 10.26 -21.93 -3.06
CA GLU A 256 10.68 -23.11 -3.82
C GLU A 256 12.13 -23.48 -3.48
#